data_9ac91e79b9d4bf57eb29f3f0b15fc98c
#
_entry.id   9ac91e79b9d4bf57eb29f3f0b15fc98c
#
_cell.length_a   1.000
_cell.length_b   1.000
_cell.length_c   1.000
_cell.angle_alpha   90.00
_cell.angle_beta   90.00
_cell.angle_gamma   90.00
#
_symmetry.space_group_name_H-M   'P 1'
#
loop_
_entity.id
_entity.type
_entity.pdbx_description
1 polymer ?
#
loop_
_entity_poly.entity_id
_entity_poly.type
_entity_poly.pdbx_seq_one_letter_code
_entity_poly.pdbx_strand_id
1 'polypeptide(L)'
;MSQMKFAFTTVVAAGLLSLSPAVAHADDAPLNIHGFGILNLQNDYITPRGLFVTGKGETVQVIDGLVFGLNHDPAATIDDISFTVGTFNDIYTDQHAKTAGSWNEFDWFAGPSFHFARDWNLDVQIGQFLSPPGNFNAETNLEFALSFDDSKLGLPFLLKPYVKLFYAISGDSTVVTGAKGGTFDVEIGAAPTFDLSPYHIPLKISAPTWITVGPADFWGGTDNVGVFSTGLTVTYPLPITPRLGHWNAKAGFQYYNFLNPKLRFAQTLLGTASPGSGGHQDEVNGFLGLSFGF
;
A
#
# COMPACT_ATOMS: atom_id res chain seq x y z
N MET A 1 18.38 -17.49 -25.59
CA MET A 1 18.39 -17.05 -24.17
C MET A 1 17.34 -15.94 -24.06
N SER A 2 16.14 -16.30 -23.63
CA SER A 2 15.03 -15.37 -23.43
C SER A 2 15.27 -14.62 -22.13
N GLN A 3 15.45 -13.31 -22.18
CA GLN A 3 15.50 -12.48 -20.98
C GLN A 3 14.09 -12.36 -20.41
N MET A 4 13.88 -13.00 -19.29
CA MET A 4 12.67 -12.90 -18.50
C MET A 4 12.56 -11.49 -17.92
N LYS A 5 11.55 -10.73 -18.36
CA LYS A 5 11.29 -9.36 -17.89
C LYS A 5 10.50 -9.45 -16.58
N PHE A 6 11.14 -9.13 -15.47
CA PHE A 6 10.48 -8.98 -14.18
C PHE A 6 9.75 -7.64 -14.11
N ALA A 7 8.45 -7.66 -13.99
CA ALA A 7 7.65 -6.48 -13.73
C ALA A 7 7.31 -6.41 -12.23
N PHE A 8 8.14 -5.73 -11.44
CA PHE A 8 7.76 -5.34 -10.08
C PHE A 8 6.73 -4.21 -10.16
N THR A 9 5.48 -4.54 -9.91
CA THR A 9 4.44 -3.53 -9.78
C THR A 9 4.40 -3.05 -8.34
N THR A 10 5.08 -1.94 -8.07
CA THR A 10 5.01 -1.30 -6.76
C THR A 10 4.07 -0.10 -6.85
N VAL A 11 2.88 -0.25 -6.36
CA VAL A 11 2.01 0.88 -6.04
C VAL A 11 2.41 1.33 -4.64
N VAL A 12 3.06 2.46 -4.51
CA VAL A 12 3.30 3.12 -3.23
C VAL A 12 2.07 3.96 -2.93
N ALA A 13 1.06 3.31 -2.42
CA ALA A 13 0.06 4.00 -1.65
C ALA A 13 0.24 3.53 -0.22
N ALA A 14 0.28 4.43 0.73
CA ALA A 14 0.28 4.08 2.12
C ALA A 14 -0.99 3.27 2.41
N GLY A 15 -0.85 1.99 2.54
CA GLY A 15 -1.85 0.96 2.76
C GLY A 15 -1.21 -0.36 2.46
N LEU A 16 -1.61 -1.37 3.12
CA LEU A 16 -1.18 -2.72 2.84
C LEU A 16 -1.34 -2.97 1.34
N LEU A 17 -0.23 -2.88 0.65
CA LEU A 17 -0.13 -3.00 -0.79
C LEU A 17 -0.42 -4.43 -1.17
N SER A 18 -1.26 -4.62 -2.15
CA SER A 18 -1.18 -5.82 -2.97
C SER A 18 0.20 -5.81 -3.66
N LEU A 19 1.21 -6.30 -2.95
CA LEU A 19 2.46 -6.69 -3.55
C LEU A 19 2.17 -8.02 -4.22
N SER A 20 1.70 -7.99 -5.48
CA SER A 20 1.85 -9.17 -6.30
C SER A 20 3.32 -9.23 -6.70
N PRO A 21 4.16 -10.05 -6.05
CA PRO A 21 5.48 -10.33 -6.55
C PRO A 21 5.26 -11.02 -7.89
N ALA A 22 5.87 -10.51 -8.95
CA ALA A 22 6.04 -11.33 -10.14
C ALA A 22 6.86 -12.54 -9.71
N VAL A 23 6.22 -13.69 -9.59
CA VAL A 23 6.86 -14.93 -9.18
C VAL A 23 7.91 -15.27 -10.21
N ALA A 24 9.17 -15.20 -9.81
CA ALA A 24 10.26 -15.71 -10.62
C ALA A 24 10.22 -17.23 -10.51
N HIS A 25 9.87 -17.91 -11.60
CA HIS A 25 10.01 -19.35 -11.65
C HIS A 25 11.50 -19.70 -11.63
N ALA A 26 11.97 -20.22 -10.50
CA ALA A 26 13.17 -21.02 -10.45
C ALA A 26 12.71 -22.47 -10.69
N ASP A 27 13.01 -23.01 -11.89
CA ASP A 27 12.84 -24.43 -12.15
C ASP A 27 13.60 -25.22 -11.05
N ASP A 28 12.91 -26.19 -10.42
CA ASP A 28 13.46 -27.21 -9.50
C ASP A 28 13.75 -26.85 -8.03
N ALA A 29 13.20 -25.79 -7.44
CA ALA A 29 13.30 -25.63 -5.98
C ALA A 29 12.08 -26.27 -5.27
N PRO A 30 12.27 -27.10 -4.23
CA PRO A 30 11.17 -27.75 -3.52
C PRO A 30 10.25 -26.80 -2.75
N LEU A 31 10.64 -25.54 -2.60
CA LEU A 31 9.87 -24.45 -2.02
C LEU A 31 10.17 -23.17 -2.80
N ASN A 32 9.15 -22.63 -3.48
CA ASN A 32 9.23 -21.36 -4.18
C ASN A 32 8.98 -20.24 -3.15
N ILE A 33 10.05 -19.72 -2.54
CA ILE A 33 9.97 -18.68 -1.51
C ILE A 33 10.67 -17.43 -2.03
N HIS A 34 9.94 -16.30 -1.97
CA HIS A 34 10.44 -14.99 -2.33
C HIS A 34 10.33 -14.05 -1.13
N GLY A 35 11.35 -13.21 -0.93
CA GLY A 35 11.30 -12.16 0.06
C GLY A 35 11.14 -10.79 -0.60
N PHE A 36 10.51 -9.88 0.11
CA PHE A 36 10.41 -8.49 -0.30
C PHE A 36 10.60 -7.55 0.89
N GLY A 37 11.02 -6.33 0.59
CA GLY A 37 11.08 -5.26 1.59
C GLY A 37 11.00 -3.89 0.94
N ILE A 38 10.42 -2.95 1.70
CA ILE A 38 10.29 -1.55 1.35
C ILE A 38 10.70 -0.74 2.57
N LEU A 39 11.55 0.25 2.36
CA LEU A 39 11.89 1.27 3.35
C LEU A 39 11.52 2.61 2.74
N ASN A 40 10.64 3.38 3.39
CA ASN A 40 10.30 4.73 2.99
C ASN A 40 10.64 5.72 4.11
N LEU A 41 11.22 6.85 3.75
CA LEU A 41 11.33 8.06 4.55
C LEU A 41 10.38 9.08 3.95
N GLN A 42 9.47 9.62 4.74
CA GLN A 42 8.46 10.57 4.28
C GLN A 42 8.19 11.65 5.33
N ASN A 43 7.65 12.80 4.88
CA ASN A 43 7.40 13.94 5.77
C ASN A 43 6.17 13.73 6.65
N ASP A 44 5.20 12.89 6.24
CA ASP A 44 3.95 12.69 6.95
C ASP A 44 3.55 11.22 6.95
N TYR A 45 2.67 10.84 7.88
CA TYR A 45 1.96 9.56 7.81
C TYR A 45 0.46 9.81 7.60
N ILE A 46 0.01 9.47 6.41
CA ILE A 46 -1.39 9.49 6.02
C ILE A 46 -1.77 8.08 5.59
N THR A 47 -2.76 7.48 6.25
CA THR A 47 -3.23 6.14 5.88
C THR A 47 -3.93 6.17 4.52
N PRO A 48 -4.06 5.05 3.80
CA PRO A 48 -4.78 5.01 2.52
C PRO A 48 -6.23 5.46 2.62
N ARG A 49 -6.83 5.24 3.77
CA ARG A 49 -8.20 5.62 4.08
C ARG A 49 -8.35 7.08 4.48
N GLY A 50 -7.23 7.83 4.45
CA GLY A 50 -7.20 9.28 4.66
C GLY A 50 -7.07 9.72 6.11
N LEU A 51 -6.69 8.84 7.04
CA LEU A 51 -6.36 9.27 8.39
C LEU A 51 -4.96 9.91 8.39
N PHE A 52 -4.87 11.20 8.70
CA PHE A 52 -3.63 11.93 8.82
C PHE A 52 -3.07 11.77 10.24
N VAL A 53 -2.19 10.80 10.41
CA VAL A 53 -1.72 10.34 11.72
C VAL A 53 -0.64 11.24 12.29
N THR A 54 0.34 11.65 11.49
CA THR A 54 1.36 12.63 11.90
C THR A 54 1.74 13.56 10.78
N GLY A 55 1.96 14.83 11.12
CA GLY A 55 2.44 15.89 10.23
C GLY A 55 3.56 16.70 10.88
N LYS A 56 4.38 16.07 11.73
CA LYS A 56 5.54 16.69 12.39
C LYS A 56 6.71 15.73 12.41
N GLY A 57 7.86 16.22 11.95
CA GLY A 57 9.03 15.38 11.76
C GLY A 57 8.88 14.44 10.56
N GLU A 58 9.82 13.56 10.41
CA GLU A 58 9.79 12.53 9.37
C GLU A 58 9.26 11.22 9.96
N THR A 59 8.65 10.42 9.10
CA THR A 59 8.26 9.05 9.41
C THR A 59 9.04 8.06 8.57
N VAL A 60 9.48 6.98 9.21
CA VAL A 60 10.15 5.85 8.58
C VAL A 60 9.18 4.69 8.55
N GLN A 61 8.85 4.23 7.35
CA GLN A 61 8.00 3.07 7.16
C GLN A 61 8.80 1.90 6.64
N VAL A 62 8.63 0.75 7.27
CA VAL A 62 9.24 -0.52 6.85
C VAL A 62 8.15 -1.54 6.59
N ILE A 63 8.11 -2.07 5.38
CA ILE A 63 7.24 -3.18 5.00
C ILE A 63 8.15 -4.31 4.55
N ASP A 64 7.95 -5.50 5.09
CA ASP A 64 8.71 -6.66 4.69
C ASP A 64 7.87 -7.93 4.77
N GLY A 65 8.29 -8.97 4.04
CA GLY A 65 7.58 -10.22 4.07
C GLY A 65 8.16 -11.31 3.19
N LEU A 66 7.48 -12.44 3.24
CA LEU A 66 7.76 -13.62 2.43
C LEU A 66 6.52 -14.03 1.63
N VAL A 67 6.76 -14.51 0.44
CA VAL A 67 5.76 -15.09 -0.46
C VAL A 67 6.13 -16.53 -0.73
N PHE A 68 5.20 -17.42 -0.49
CA PHE A 68 5.32 -18.85 -0.73
C PHE A 68 4.50 -19.23 -1.97
N GLY A 69 5.15 -19.61 -3.05
CA GLY A 69 4.47 -20.18 -4.22
C GLY A 69 3.89 -21.56 -3.85
N LEU A 70 2.58 -21.70 -3.95
CA LEU A 70 1.87 -22.93 -3.56
C LEU A 70 1.52 -23.80 -4.77
N ASN A 71 1.15 -23.19 -5.89
CA ASN A 71 0.79 -23.88 -7.12
C ASN A 71 1.06 -22.98 -8.33
N HIS A 72 1.53 -23.60 -9.40
CA HIS A 72 1.65 -22.95 -10.70
C HIS A 72 1.25 -23.96 -11.80
N ASP A 73 0.14 -23.69 -12.48
CA ASP A 73 -0.34 -24.45 -13.63
C ASP A 73 -0.86 -23.50 -14.71
N PRO A 74 -0.04 -23.15 -15.70
CA PRO A 74 -0.42 -22.19 -16.74
C PRO A 74 -1.57 -22.63 -17.63
N ALA A 75 -2.02 -23.89 -17.53
CA ALA A 75 -3.18 -24.42 -18.26
C ALA A 75 -4.48 -24.30 -17.46
N ALA A 76 -4.40 -24.07 -16.15
CA ALA A 76 -5.57 -23.94 -15.29
C ALA A 76 -6.22 -22.55 -15.39
N THR A 77 -7.47 -22.44 -14.98
CA THR A 77 -8.17 -21.15 -14.89
C THR A 77 -7.58 -20.28 -13.78
N ILE A 78 -7.20 -20.89 -12.66
CA ILE A 78 -6.35 -20.29 -11.63
C ILE A 78 -4.96 -20.85 -11.89
N ASP A 79 -4.12 -20.06 -12.50
CA ASP A 79 -2.82 -20.49 -13.01
C ASP A 79 -1.67 -20.30 -12.02
N ASP A 80 -1.86 -19.43 -11.01
CA ASP A 80 -0.91 -19.27 -9.92
C ASP A 80 -1.62 -19.08 -8.57
N ILE A 81 -1.10 -19.71 -7.53
CA ILE A 81 -1.54 -19.53 -6.15
C ILE A 81 -0.30 -19.32 -5.28
N SER A 82 -0.29 -18.25 -4.53
CA SER A 82 0.75 -17.99 -3.54
C SER A 82 0.15 -17.63 -2.18
N PHE A 83 1.00 -17.60 -1.16
CA PHE A 83 0.63 -17.18 0.19
C PHE A 83 1.67 -16.20 0.72
N THR A 84 1.22 -15.04 1.15
CA THR A 84 2.08 -13.98 1.67
C THR A 84 1.94 -13.88 3.18
N VAL A 85 3.05 -13.65 3.86
CA VAL A 85 3.11 -13.17 5.25
C VAL A 85 4.02 -11.97 5.31
N GLY A 86 3.66 -10.96 6.08
CA GLY A 86 4.49 -9.77 6.18
C GLY A 86 4.17 -8.89 7.37
N THR A 87 4.98 -7.85 7.51
CA THR A 87 4.83 -6.82 8.55
C THR A 87 4.88 -5.42 7.96
N PHE A 88 4.24 -4.48 8.66
CA PHE A 88 4.39 -3.05 8.45
C PHE A 88 4.80 -2.42 9.78
N ASN A 89 5.73 -1.48 9.72
CA ASN A 89 6.18 -0.70 10.87
C ASN A 89 6.18 0.77 10.49
N ASP A 90 5.68 1.61 11.39
CA ASP A 90 5.73 3.06 11.28
C ASP A 90 6.44 3.66 12.50
N ILE A 91 7.53 4.41 12.24
CA ILE A 91 8.43 4.93 13.26
C ILE A 91 8.60 6.43 13.02
N TYR A 92 8.33 7.24 14.04
CA TYR A 92 8.49 8.69 14.00
C TYR A 92 9.85 9.15 14.47
N THR A 93 10.37 10.19 13.85
CA THR A 93 11.56 10.90 14.32
C THR A 93 11.24 11.96 15.37
N ASP A 94 10.06 12.56 15.32
CA ASP A 94 9.62 13.55 16.32
C ASP A 94 8.85 12.89 17.47
N GLN A 95 9.50 12.80 18.63
CA GLN A 95 8.92 12.25 19.85
C GLN A 95 7.91 13.17 20.56
N HIS A 96 7.70 14.37 20.05
CA HIS A 96 6.79 15.35 20.65
C HIS A 96 5.35 15.22 20.15
N ALA A 97 5.08 14.32 19.20
CA ALA A 97 3.72 13.98 18.84
C ALA A 97 3.02 13.33 20.05
N LYS A 98 2.08 14.06 20.64
CA LYS A 98 1.38 13.64 21.88
C LYS A 98 0.60 12.34 21.76
N THR A 99 0.34 11.90 20.55
CA THR A 99 -0.53 10.77 20.23
C THR A 99 0.22 9.51 19.77
N ALA A 100 1.51 9.62 19.45
CA ALA A 100 2.31 8.51 18.97
C ALA A 100 3.64 8.46 19.72
N GLY A 101 4.03 7.29 20.20
CA GLY A 101 5.43 7.01 20.55
C GLY A 101 6.27 6.91 19.28
N SER A 102 7.60 6.84 19.41
CA SER A 102 8.50 6.72 18.25
C SER A 102 8.16 5.53 17.35
N TRP A 103 7.72 4.41 17.90
CA TRP A 103 7.19 3.26 17.16
C TRP A 103 5.66 3.29 17.23
N ASN A 104 5.05 4.02 16.32
CA ASN A 104 3.62 4.31 16.33
C ASN A 104 2.75 3.09 16.05
N GLU A 105 3.11 2.33 15.02
CA GLU A 105 2.30 1.25 14.49
C GLU A 105 3.16 0.05 14.13
N PHE A 106 2.66 -1.12 14.44
CA PHE A 106 3.13 -2.41 14.00
C PHE A 106 1.95 -3.21 13.50
N ASP A 107 2.01 -3.63 12.23
CA ASP A 107 1.00 -4.50 11.69
C ASP A 107 1.63 -5.80 11.24
N TRP A 108 0.86 -6.86 11.30
CA TRP A 108 1.13 -8.07 10.56
C TRP A 108 -0.01 -8.37 9.61
N PHE A 109 0.30 -9.02 8.51
CA PHE A 109 -0.68 -9.45 7.53
C PHE A 109 -0.31 -10.79 6.94
N ALA A 110 -1.32 -11.57 6.55
CA ALA A 110 -1.13 -12.85 5.88
C ALA A 110 -2.33 -13.18 5.00
N GLY A 111 -2.07 -13.87 3.89
CA GLY A 111 -3.16 -14.34 3.05
C GLY A 111 -2.75 -14.86 1.69
N PRO A 112 -3.68 -15.54 0.99
CA PRO A 112 -3.45 -16.07 -0.34
C PRO A 112 -3.60 -14.99 -1.42
N SER A 113 -2.86 -15.20 -2.51
CA SER A 113 -3.01 -14.50 -3.79
C SER A 113 -3.36 -15.53 -4.86
N PHE A 114 -4.27 -15.15 -5.75
CA PHE A 114 -4.74 -15.98 -6.86
C PHE A 114 -4.56 -15.21 -8.15
N HIS A 115 -3.74 -15.75 -9.06
CA HIS A 115 -3.71 -15.26 -10.44
C HIS A 115 -4.66 -16.14 -11.27
N PHE A 116 -5.56 -15.51 -12.04
CA PHE A 116 -6.59 -16.24 -12.78
C PHE A 116 -7.01 -15.54 -14.06
N ALA A 117 -7.61 -16.30 -14.95
CA ALA A 117 -8.10 -15.84 -16.23
C ALA A 117 -7.04 -15.03 -17.02
N ARG A 118 -5.76 -15.35 -16.82
CA ARG A 118 -4.55 -14.83 -17.48
C ARG A 118 -4.12 -13.43 -17.11
N ASP A 119 -5.00 -12.56 -16.63
CA ASP A 119 -4.71 -11.14 -16.47
C ASP A 119 -5.28 -10.57 -15.17
N TRP A 120 -5.95 -11.38 -14.36
CA TRP A 120 -6.53 -10.95 -13.08
C TRP A 120 -5.75 -11.49 -11.91
N ASN A 121 -5.60 -10.65 -10.89
CA ASN A 121 -5.04 -11.05 -9.61
C ASN A 121 -6.00 -10.66 -8.48
N LEU A 122 -6.26 -11.61 -7.57
CA LEU A 122 -7.03 -11.39 -6.35
C LEU A 122 -6.15 -11.72 -5.15
N ASP A 123 -5.85 -10.71 -4.35
CA ASP A 123 -5.21 -10.85 -3.04
C ASP A 123 -6.28 -10.82 -1.96
N VAL A 124 -6.19 -11.77 -1.03
CA VAL A 124 -7.06 -11.82 0.16
C VAL A 124 -6.14 -11.84 1.37
N GLN A 125 -6.24 -10.85 2.24
CA GLN A 125 -5.35 -10.72 3.39
C GLN A 125 -6.15 -10.48 4.66
N ILE A 126 -5.79 -11.18 5.72
CA ILE A 126 -6.15 -10.83 7.09
C ILE A 126 -4.97 -10.07 7.69
N GLY A 127 -5.26 -8.99 8.41
CA GLY A 127 -4.25 -8.19 9.08
C GLY A 127 -4.70 -7.76 10.46
N GLN A 128 -3.73 -7.37 11.26
CA GLN A 128 -3.98 -6.75 12.55
C GLN A 128 -3.08 -5.54 12.72
N PHE A 129 -3.70 -4.40 12.99
CA PHE A 129 -3.04 -3.14 13.33
C PHE A 129 -2.85 -3.06 14.84
N LEU A 130 -1.65 -2.79 15.27
CA LEU A 130 -1.24 -2.74 16.65
C LEU A 130 -0.53 -1.42 16.94
N SER A 131 -0.83 -0.82 18.08
CA SER A 131 -0.12 0.35 18.55
C SER A 131 0.83 -0.05 19.68
N PRO A 132 2.15 -0.15 19.47
CA PRO A 132 3.11 -0.45 20.54
C PRO A 132 3.03 0.53 21.71
N PRO A 133 2.83 1.84 21.52
CA PRO A 133 2.65 2.78 22.61
C PRO A 133 1.23 2.81 23.20
N GLY A 134 0.27 2.06 22.61
CA GLY A 134 -1.11 2.00 23.11
C GLY A 134 -1.97 3.20 22.73
N ASN A 135 -1.70 3.85 21.61
CA ASN A 135 -2.45 5.02 21.13
C ASN A 135 -3.84 4.66 20.61
N PHE A 136 -4.03 3.42 20.16
CA PHE A 136 -5.30 2.86 19.70
C PHE A 136 -5.41 1.38 20.07
N ASN A 137 -6.64 0.88 20.10
CA ASN A 137 -6.91 -0.53 20.32
C ASN A 137 -6.54 -1.34 19.06
N ALA A 138 -6.13 -2.58 19.27
CA ALA A 138 -5.83 -3.48 18.14
C ALA A 138 -7.05 -3.61 17.23
N GLU A 139 -6.81 -3.47 15.93
CA GLU A 139 -7.81 -3.66 14.88
C GLU A 139 -7.49 -4.91 14.06
N THR A 140 -8.48 -5.76 13.85
CA THR A 140 -8.39 -6.88 12.92
C THR A 140 -9.22 -6.56 11.69
N ASN A 141 -8.62 -6.71 10.53
CA ASN A 141 -9.23 -6.40 9.24
C ASN A 141 -9.07 -7.53 8.24
N LEU A 142 -9.88 -7.46 7.19
CA LEU A 142 -9.81 -8.33 6.03
C LEU A 142 -9.80 -7.45 4.79
N GLU A 143 -8.79 -7.65 3.93
CA GLU A 143 -8.67 -6.93 2.66
C GLU A 143 -8.83 -7.88 1.48
N PHE A 144 -9.51 -7.39 0.44
CA PHE A 144 -9.62 -8.03 -0.85
C PHE A 144 -9.15 -7.03 -1.90
N ALA A 145 -8.11 -7.35 -2.65
CA ALA A 145 -7.63 -6.51 -3.72
C ALA A 145 -7.71 -7.24 -5.04
N LEU A 146 -8.57 -6.76 -5.93
CA LEU A 146 -8.71 -7.26 -7.30
C LEU A 146 -7.99 -6.29 -8.23
N SER A 147 -7.03 -6.79 -9.00
CA SER A 147 -6.28 -6.01 -9.98
C SER A 147 -6.27 -6.69 -11.35
N PHE A 148 -6.03 -5.88 -12.39
CA PHE A 148 -5.97 -6.34 -13.77
C PHE A 148 -4.62 -5.99 -14.38
N ASP A 149 -3.96 -7.00 -14.98
CA ASP A 149 -2.73 -6.81 -15.75
C ASP A 149 -3.06 -6.42 -17.20
N ASP A 150 -2.95 -5.15 -17.49
CA ASP A 150 -3.21 -4.56 -18.80
C ASP A 150 -1.99 -4.56 -19.75
N SER A 151 -0.90 -5.25 -19.38
CA SER A 151 0.34 -5.30 -20.17
C SER A 151 0.15 -5.87 -21.57
N LYS A 152 -0.85 -6.73 -21.76
CA LYS A 152 -1.17 -7.37 -23.05
C LYS A 152 -2.08 -6.53 -23.94
N LEU A 153 -2.60 -5.38 -23.46
CA LEU A 153 -3.49 -4.52 -24.25
C LEU A 153 -2.75 -3.69 -25.30
N GLY A 154 -1.40 -3.70 -25.31
CA GLY A 154 -0.59 -2.95 -26.27
C GLY A 154 -0.65 -1.43 -26.10
N LEU A 155 -1.02 -0.95 -24.92
CA LEU A 155 -1.02 0.47 -24.59
C LEU A 155 0.42 0.99 -24.46
N PRO A 156 0.68 2.29 -24.73
CA PRO A 156 2.00 2.88 -24.57
C PRO A 156 2.44 3.01 -23.11
N PHE A 157 1.55 2.74 -22.16
CA PHE A 157 1.77 2.71 -20.73
C PHE A 157 0.87 1.65 -20.10
N LEU A 158 1.19 1.22 -18.89
CA LEU A 158 0.35 0.33 -18.10
C LEU A 158 -0.59 1.18 -17.24
N LEU A 159 -1.88 0.92 -17.28
CA LEU A 159 -2.87 1.62 -16.43
C LEU A 159 -2.94 1.03 -15.03
N LYS A 160 -2.86 -0.31 -14.91
CA LYS A 160 -2.91 -1.06 -13.65
C LYS A 160 -4.12 -0.72 -12.78
N PRO A 161 -5.33 -0.92 -13.30
CA PRO A 161 -6.55 -0.64 -12.54
C PRO A 161 -6.75 -1.67 -11.44
N TYR A 162 -7.33 -1.21 -10.33
CA TYR A 162 -7.65 -2.08 -9.20
C TYR A 162 -8.85 -1.59 -8.39
N VAL A 163 -9.41 -2.51 -7.62
CA VAL A 163 -10.42 -2.24 -6.59
C VAL A 163 -10.01 -2.99 -5.33
N LYS A 164 -10.01 -2.31 -4.19
CA LYS A 164 -9.81 -2.93 -2.88
C LYS A 164 -11.06 -2.77 -2.03
N LEU A 165 -11.41 -3.81 -1.31
CA LEU A 165 -12.35 -3.78 -0.21
C LEU A 165 -11.58 -3.97 1.10
N PHE A 166 -11.68 -3.01 1.99
CA PHE A 166 -11.20 -3.12 3.36
C PHE A 166 -12.39 -3.30 4.28
N TYR A 167 -12.40 -4.38 5.05
CA TYR A 167 -13.44 -4.71 6.01
C TYR A 167 -12.86 -4.73 7.43
N ALA A 168 -13.26 -3.80 8.27
CA ALA A 168 -12.89 -3.76 9.68
C ALA A 168 -13.70 -4.81 10.45
N ILE A 169 -13.07 -5.93 10.83
CA ILE A 169 -13.72 -6.99 11.59
C ILE A 169 -13.95 -6.53 13.03
N SER A 170 -12.91 -5.95 13.63
CA SER A 170 -12.95 -5.48 15.03
C SER A 170 -11.96 -4.36 15.24
N GLY A 171 -12.18 -3.57 16.27
CA GLY A 171 -11.32 -2.43 16.62
C GLY A 171 -11.89 -1.10 16.18
N ASP A 172 -11.14 -0.05 16.40
CA ASP A 172 -11.52 1.34 16.16
C ASP A 172 -10.37 2.21 15.65
N SER A 173 -9.24 1.60 15.28
CA SER A 173 -8.03 2.33 14.91
C SER A 173 -8.15 3.03 13.56
N THR A 174 -8.81 2.40 12.62
CA THR A 174 -8.97 2.93 11.26
C THR A 174 -10.08 3.94 11.20
N VAL A 175 -10.95 3.86 12.14
CA VAL A 175 -12.13 4.67 12.18
C VAL A 175 -11.85 5.89 13.02
N VAL A 176 -11.73 6.95 12.34
CA VAL A 176 -11.37 8.27 12.79
C VAL A 176 -12.20 8.80 13.96
N THR A 177 -13.30 8.17 14.29
CA THR A 177 -14.28 8.69 15.25
C THR A 177 -14.93 7.63 16.11
N GLY A 178 -14.31 6.47 16.25
CA GLY A 178 -14.83 5.40 17.09
C GLY A 178 -15.96 4.61 16.44
N ALA A 179 -15.98 4.48 15.11
CA ALA A 179 -16.82 3.46 14.51
C ALA A 179 -16.27 2.09 14.93
N LYS A 180 -17.17 1.24 15.28
CA LYS A 180 -16.88 -0.10 15.75
C LYS A 180 -16.71 -1.01 14.54
N GLY A 181 -16.02 -2.14 14.73
CA GLY A 181 -15.92 -3.16 13.69
C GLY A 181 -17.27 -3.55 13.06
N GLY A 182 -17.22 -4.15 11.88
CA GLY A 182 -18.39 -4.51 11.09
C GLY A 182 -18.71 -3.51 9.97
N THR A 183 -17.79 -2.62 9.65
CA THR A 183 -17.92 -1.63 8.57
C THR A 183 -16.78 -1.77 7.55
N PHE A 184 -16.88 -1.11 6.41
CA PHE A 184 -15.93 -1.27 5.31
C PHE A 184 -15.73 0.02 4.50
N ASP A 185 -14.64 0.07 3.76
CA ASP A 185 -14.48 0.98 2.64
C ASP A 185 -14.02 0.27 1.37
N VAL A 186 -14.20 0.92 0.24
CA VAL A 186 -13.76 0.49 -1.08
C VAL A 186 -12.83 1.55 -1.64
N GLU A 187 -11.62 1.14 -1.97
CA GLU A 187 -10.67 1.95 -2.73
C GLU A 187 -10.73 1.56 -4.21
N ILE A 188 -10.96 2.52 -5.07
CA ILE A 188 -10.96 2.35 -6.53
C ILE A 188 -9.82 3.17 -7.08
N GLY A 189 -8.91 2.55 -7.80
CA GLY A 189 -7.71 3.22 -8.25
C GLY A 189 -7.08 2.65 -9.52
N ALA A 190 -6.03 3.36 -9.94
CA ALA A 190 -5.13 2.95 -10.99
C ALA A 190 -3.73 3.54 -10.72
N ALA A 191 -2.70 2.91 -11.28
CA ALA A 191 -1.32 3.41 -11.19
C ALA A 191 -0.68 3.46 -12.57
N PRO A 192 -1.10 4.40 -13.44
CA PRO A 192 -0.52 4.57 -14.77
C PRO A 192 1.00 4.58 -14.67
N THR A 193 1.66 3.67 -15.40
CA THR A 193 3.11 3.48 -15.32
C THR A 193 3.74 3.53 -16.70
N PHE A 194 4.72 4.42 -16.87
CA PHE A 194 5.55 4.55 -18.05
C PHE A 194 6.92 3.94 -17.76
N ASP A 195 7.33 2.97 -18.58
CA ASP A 195 8.68 2.42 -18.56
C ASP A 195 9.53 3.13 -19.63
N LEU A 196 10.55 3.85 -19.19
CA LEU A 196 11.45 4.59 -20.07
C LEU A 196 12.66 3.75 -20.52
N SER A 197 12.77 2.50 -20.08
CA SER A 197 13.89 1.63 -20.47
C SER A 197 14.00 1.38 -22.00
N PRO A 198 12.92 1.36 -22.80
CA PRO A 198 13.02 1.32 -24.26
C PRO A 198 13.73 2.52 -24.87
N TYR A 199 13.81 3.64 -24.17
CA TYR A 199 14.52 4.85 -24.56
C TYR A 199 15.93 4.94 -23.96
N HIS A 200 16.46 3.83 -23.43
CA HIS A 200 17.76 3.75 -22.73
C HIS A 200 17.84 4.58 -21.44
N ILE A 201 16.70 4.91 -20.87
CA ILE A 201 16.59 5.60 -19.58
C ILE A 201 16.06 4.56 -18.57
N PRO A 202 16.86 4.09 -17.61
CA PRO A 202 16.45 3.04 -16.68
C PRO A 202 15.54 3.59 -15.57
N LEU A 203 14.44 4.22 -15.96
CA LEU A 203 13.47 4.81 -15.06
C LEU A 203 12.07 4.29 -15.37
N LYS A 204 11.29 4.13 -14.31
CA LYS A 204 9.82 3.99 -14.40
C LYS A 204 9.18 5.17 -13.70
N ILE A 205 8.15 5.73 -14.33
CA ILE A 205 7.34 6.81 -13.75
C ILE A 205 5.93 6.29 -13.59
N SER A 206 5.39 6.35 -12.39
CA SER A 206 4.01 5.98 -12.12
C SER A 206 3.24 7.12 -11.47
N ALA A 207 1.94 7.18 -11.73
CA ALA A 207 1.03 8.18 -11.19
C ALA A 207 -0.13 7.49 -10.44
N PRO A 208 0.11 6.93 -9.23
CA PRO A 208 -0.93 6.28 -8.45
C PRO A 208 -2.05 7.26 -8.12
N THR A 209 -3.27 6.85 -8.39
CA THR A 209 -4.47 7.68 -8.20
C THR A 209 -5.61 6.81 -7.72
N TRP A 210 -6.29 7.22 -6.66
CA TRP A 210 -7.43 6.49 -6.10
C TRP A 210 -8.43 7.39 -5.40
N ILE A 211 -9.61 6.84 -5.14
CA ILE A 211 -10.65 7.41 -4.30
C ILE A 211 -11.19 6.31 -3.38
N THR A 212 -11.51 6.69 -2.14
CA THR A 212 -12.15 5.78 -1.18
C THR A 212 -13.62 6.13 -1.00
N VAL A 213 -14.47 5.12 -1.00
CA VAL A 213 -15.92 5.22 -0.81
C VAL A 213 -16.41 4.11 0.12
N GLY A 214 -17.42 4.38 0.92
CA GLY A 214 -17.98 3.39 1.84
C GLY A 214 -19.22 3.90 2.55
N PRO A 215 -19.83 3.11 3.44
CA PRO A 215 -20.92 3.59 4.26
C PRO A 215 -20.45 4.73 5.19
N ALA A 216 -21.33 5.66 5.47
CA ALA A 216 -21.01 6.85 6.25
C ALA A 216 -20.47 6.55 7.66
N ASP A 217 -20.89 5.45 8.26
CA ASP A 217 -20.44 4.99 9.58
C ASP A 217 -18.98 4.52 9.58
N PHE A 218 -18.42 4.12 8.44
CA PHE A 218 -16.99 3.83 8.33
C PHE A 218 -16.13 5.04 8.73
N TRP A 219 -16.53 6.25 8.35
CA TRP A 219 -15.87 7.50 8.76
C TRP A 219 -16.53 8.17 9.98
N GLY A 220 -17.43 7.48 10.66
CA GLY A 220 -18.13 8.00 11.83
C GLY A 220 -19.00 9.22 11.57
N GLY A 221 -19.53 9.38 10.37
CA GLY A 221 -20.20 10.58 9.91
C GLY A 221 -21.37 10.36 8.99
N THR A 222 -21.56 11.32 8.09
CA THR A 222 -22.71 11.40 7.20
C THR A 222 -22.36 11.22 5.74
N ASP A 223 -21.06 11.30 5.40
CA ASP A 223 -20.59 11.26 4.02
C ASP A 223 -20.02 9.89 3.67
N ASN A 224 -20.28 9.45 2.45
CA ASN A 224 -19.89 8.14 1.93
C ASN A 224 -18.58 8.16 1.14
N VAL A 225 -17.93 9.32 1.02
CA VAL A 225 -16.64 9.49 0.34
C VAL A 225 -15.58 9.82 1.38
N GLY A 226 -14.44 9.16 1.33
CA GLY A 226 -13.34 9.38 2.24
C GLY A 226 -12.32 10.38 1.69
N VAL A 227 -11.37 9.89 0.91
CA VAL A 227 -10.24 10.67 0.38
C VAL A 227 -10.10 10.43 -1.11
N PHE A 228 -9.73 11.47 -1.85
CA PHE A 228 -9.15 11.36 -3.18
C PHE A 228 -7.65 11.55 -3.06
N SER A 229 -6.88 10.74 -3.78
CA SER A 229 -5.42 10.86 -3.77
C SER A 229 -4.84 10.66 -5.17
N THR A 230 -3.80 11.42 -5.48
CA THR A 230 -3.01 11.26 -6.72
C THR A 230 -1.57 11.65 -6.47
N GLY A 231 -0.64 11.05 -7.18
CA GLY A 231 0.78 11.31 -6.94
C GLY A 231 1.68 11.03 -8.14
N LEU A 232 2.95 11.13 -7.90
CA LEU A 232 3.98 10.76 -8.85
C LEU A 232 5.09 9.99 -8.13
N THR A 233 5.51 8.88 -8.72
CA THR A 233 6.64 8.07 -8.24
C THR A 233 7.62 7.84 -9.38
N VAL A 234 8.88 8.15 -9.13
CA VAL A 234 10.00 7.78 -10.00
C VAL A 234 10.72 6.60 -9.36
N THR A 235 10.93 5.54 -10.11
CA THR A 235 11.65 4.34 -9.68
C THR A 235 12.89 4.12 -10.55
N TYR A 236 14.03 3.95 -9.90
CA TYR A 236 15.32 3.66 -10.53
C TYR A 236 15.84 2.30 -10.04
N PRO A 237 16.04 1.31 -10.93
CA PRO A 237 16.66 0.04 -10.57
C PRO A 237 18.14 0.24 -10.23
N LEU A 238 18.51 -0.15 -9.03
CA LEU A 238 19.91 -0.04 -8.58
C LEU A 238 20.76 -1.14 -9.23
N PRO A 239 21.98 -0.84 -9.69
CA PRO A 239 22.88 -1.79 -10.34
C PRO A 239 23.57 -2.71 -9.30
N ILE A 240 22.76 -3.37 -8.47
CA ILE A 240 23.24 -4.32 -7.46
C ILE A 240 23.28 -5.71 -8.07
N THR A 241 24.27 -6.50 -7.67
CA THR A 241 24.44 -7.87 -8.17
C THR A 241 23.16 -8.71 -7.93
N PRO A 242 22.62 -9.40 -8.98
CA PRO A 242 21.38 -10.17 -8.85
C PRO A 242 21.34 -11.21 -7.75
N ARG A 243 22.50 -11.69 -7.29
CA ARG A 243 22.62 -12.62 -6.14
C ARG A 243 22.15 -12.01 -4.82
N LEU A 244 22.07 -10.68 -4.73
CA LEU A 244 21.57 -9.93 -3.58
C LEU A 244 20.14 -9.44 -3.77
N GLY A 245 19.43 -10.00 -4.76
CA GLY A 245 18.10 -9.60 -5.12
C GLY A 245 18.04 -8.38 -6.07
N HIS A 246 16.82 -7.94 -6.35
CA HIS A 246 16.55 -6.78 -7.19
C HIS A 246 16.22 -5.58 -6.32
N TRP A 247 17.02 -4.54 -6.44
CA TRP A 247 16.89 -3.33 -5.64
C TRP A 247 16.44 -2.15 -6.47
N ASN A 248 15.59 -1.31 -5.90
CA ASN A 248 15.16 -0.07 -6.53
C ASN A 248 15.24 1.08 -5.53
N ALA A 249 15.67 2.23 -6.01
CA ALA A 249 15.46 3.51 -5.33
C ALA A 249 14.19 4.15 -5.86
N LYS A 250 13.45 4.83 -4.98
CA LYS A 250 12.19 5.51 -5.29
C LYS A 250 12.21 6.91 -4.72
N ALA A 251 11.58 7.82 -5.43
CA ALA A 251 11.28 9.16 -4.94
C ALA A 251 9.95 9.62 -5.52
N GLY A 252 9.22 10.40 -4.77
CA GLY A 252 7.94 10.89 -5.25
C GLY A 252 7.18 11.70 -4.24
N PHE A 253 5.93 11.95 -4.57
CA PHE A 253 4.98 12.58 -3.68
C PHE A 253 3.58 11.99 -3.91
N GLN A 254 2.74 12.13 -2.90
CA GLN A 254 1.32 11.79 -2.94
C GLN A 254 0.53 13.00 -2.42
N TYR A 255 -0.40 13.49 -3.22
CA TYR A 255 -1.37 14.50 -2.85
C TYR A 255 -2.63 13.82 -2.33
N TYR A 256 -3.18 14.36 -1.26
CA TYR A 256 -4.42 13.92 -0.64
C TYR A 256 -5.42 15.08 -0.59
N ASN A 257 -6.65 14.82 -1.01
CA ASN A 257 -7.78 15.70 -0.78
C ASN A 257 -8.76 14.97 0.15
N PHE A 258 -8.89 15.46 1.38
CA PHE A 258 -9.77 14.89 2.41
C PHE A 258 -11.20 15.35 2.15
N LEU A 259 -11.92 14.60 1.33
CA LEU A 259 -13.31 14.91 0.95
C LEU A 259 -14.26 14.78 2.14
N ASN A 260 -14.00 13.83 3.05
CA ASN A 260 -14.81 13.61 4.23
C ASN A 260 -14.51 14.64 5.35
N PRO A 261 -15.52 15.38 5.84
CA PRO A 261 -15.30 16.36 6.91
C PRO A 261 -14.86 15.72 8.24
N LYS A 262 -15.17 14.44 8.46
CA LYS A 262 -14.72 13.73 9.66
C LYS A 262 -13.23 13.41 9.62
N LEU A 263 -12.69 13.09 8.46
CA LEU A 263 -11.24 12.95 8.28
C LEU A 263 -10.52 14.28 8.59
N ARG A 264 -11.05 15.40 8.12
CA ARG A 264 -10.52 16.73 8.48
C ARG A 264 -10.62 17.04 9.97
N PHE A 265 -11.76 16.74 10.57
CA PHE A 265 -11.94 16.92 12.02
C PHE A 265 -10.95 16.06 12.84
N ALA A 266 -10.69 14.83 12.41
CA ALA A 266 -9.74 13.95 13.08
C ALA A 266 -8.33 14.51 13.14
N GLN A 267 -7.91 15.28 12.15
CA GLN A 267 -6.61 15.97 12.16
C GLN A 267 -6.47 16.88 13.39
N THR A 268 -7.56 17.53 13.81
CA THR A 268 -7.54 18.37 15.01
C THR A 268 -7.43 17.56 16.31
N LEU A 269 -7.96 16.34 16.33
CA LEU A 269 -7.85 15.42 17.45
C LEU A 269 -6.45 14.80 17.55
N LEU A 270 -5.87 14.47 16.42
CA LEU A 270 -4.52 13.90 16.31
C LEU A 270 -3.41 14.96 16.44
N GLY A 271 -3.75 16.24 16.39
CA GLY A 271 -2.81 17.34 16.49
C GLY A 271 -2.03 17.62 15.20
N THR A 272 -2.46 17.05 14.07
CA THR A 272 -1.91 17.37 12.74
C THR A 272 -2.48 18.66 12.15
N ALA A 273 -3.57 19.16 12.72
CA ALA A 273 -4.10 20.50 12.46
C ALA A 273 -4.38 21.25 13.77
N SER A 274 -4.42 22.58 13.71
CA SER A 274 -4.71 23.43 14.87
C SER A 274 -6.13 23.20 15.38
N PRO A 275 -6.36 23.17 16.70
CA PRO A 275 -7.71 23.09 17.27
C PRO A 275 -8.61 24.21 16.72
N GLY A 276 -9.80 23.86 16.26
CA GLY A 276 -10.79 24.79 15.73
C GLY A 276 -10.57 25.24 14.29
N SER A 277 -9.50 24.78 13.59
CA SER A 277 -9.27 25.07 12.17
C SER A 277 -10.23 24.35 11.22
N GLY A 278 -10.89 23.29 11.68
CA GLY A 278 -11.68 22.39 10.83
C GLY A 278 -10.85 21.37 10.06
N GLY A 279 -9.53 21.34 10.27
CA GLY A 279 -8.58 20.47 9.57
C GLY A 279 -8.17 21.00 8.19
N HIS A 280 -7.13 20.40 7.64
CA HIS A 280 -6.67 20.66 6.27
C HIS A 280 -7.51 19.87 5.28
N GLN A 281 -7.89 20.50 4.17
CA GLN A 281 -8.57 19.79 3.09
C GLN A 281 -7.58 19.06 2.20
N ASP A 282 -6.41 19.62 2.04
CA ASP A 282 -5.38 19.17 1.11
C ASP A 282 -4.07 18.95 1.84
N GLU A 283 -3.32 17.91 1.46
CA GLU A 283 -1.99 17.61 1.99
C GLU A 283 -1.12 16.97 0.90
N VAL A 284 0.19 17.19 1.00
CA VAL A 284 1.18 16.59 0.10
C VAL A 284 2.23 15.84 0.92
N ASN A 285 2.27 14.54 0.74
CA ASN A 285 3.26 13.68 1.35
C ASN A 285 4.39 13.36 0.35
N GLY A 286 5.59 13.87 0.60
CA GLY A 286 6.80 13.59 -0.16
C GLY A 286 7.55 12.39 0.44
N PHE A 287 8.18 11.56 -0.39
CA PHE A 287 8.92 10.41 0.09
C PHE A 287 10.17 10.09 -0.71
N LEU A 288 11.11 9.45 -0.03
CA LEU A 288 12.25 8.73 -0.60
C LEU A 288 12.18 7.27 -0.11
N GLY A 289 12.53 6.33 -0.96
CA GLY A 289 12.44 4.94 -0.56
C GLY A 289 13.41 4.01 -1.26
N LEU A 290 13.56 2.85 -0.67
CA LEU A 290 14.24 1.68 -1.23
C LEU A 290 13.26 0.52 -1.24
N SER A 291 13.35 -0.32 -2.26
CA SER A 291 12.65 -1.61 -2.26
C SER A 291 13.57 -2.70 -2.78
N PHE A 292 13.38 -3.89 -2.27
CA PHE A 292 14.11 -5.07 -2.72
C PHE A 292 13.19 -6.29 -2.79
N GLY A 293 13.62 -7.28 -3.61
CA GLY A 293 13.00 -8.60 -3.67
C GLY A 293 14.01 -9.66 -4.11
N PHE A 294 13.86 -10.88 -3.65
CA PHE A 294 14.70 -12.03 -3.99
C PHE A 294 13.88 -13.30 -4.14
#